data_f44d513d61b876737ac60fbae0d260af
#
_entry.id   f44d513d61b876737ac60fbae0d260af
#
_cell.length_a   1.000
_cell.length_b   1.000
_cell.length_c   1.000
_cell.angle_alpha   90.00
_cell.angle_beta   90.00
_cell.angle_gamma   90.00
#
_symmetry.space_group_name_H-M   'P 1'
#
loop_
_entity.id
_entity.type
_entity.pdbx_description
1 polymer ?
#
loop_
_entity_poly.entity_id
_entity_poly.type
_entity_poly.pdbx_seq_one_letter_code
_entity_poly.pdbx_strand_id
1 'polypeptide(L)'
;MAGDLTRRTLLAGMAALRFAGAARAQTTWPDRPVRVIVPYPPAGGADTTARIVYAKLGEILGQQFIIENRGGAGGTIGEAVVAKADPDGYTIIHDATAFSVNSSLYPNLPFDYRNDFDPVILISLVPNILVVTPSMPVNTVADVVAYAKAQPNGITMASSGNGTLQHLCLEMFRFQTGIKVNHVPYRGGGPALTDVMSGQVKFFFSNGSSVVGLIKGHKVKAIAHTGKGRLDSLPDIPPMSDTLKDFEAYEWNGVFVPHGTPASVVQKLNAKLNEALCSEQVIERFKQLNIVSRQNTPEEFRSFVVDQMKLWSGVVKEANIKLG
;
A
#
# COMPACT_ATOMS: atom_id res chain seq x y z
N MET A 1 -78.43 13.04 8.98
CA MET A 1 -77.49 14.10 9.35
C MET A 1 -76.16 13.81 8.68
N ALA A 2 -75.97 14.42 7.52
CA ALA A 2 -74.72 14.28 6.77
C ALA A 2 -73.74 15.39 7.24
N GLY A 3 -72.66 15.02 7.86
CA GLY A 3 -71.66 15.98 8.35
C GLY A 3 -70.81 16.53 7.21
N ASP A 4 -70.77 17.87 7.08
CA ASP A 4 -69.98 18.63 6.15
C ASP A 4 -68.44 18.41 6.42
N LEU A 5 -67.84 17.62 5.55
CA LEU A 5 -66.36 17.55 5.45
C LEU A 5 -65.89 18.87 4.83
N THR A 6 -65.45 19.80 5.67
CA THR A 6 -64.99 21.11 5.22
C THR A 6 -63.68 21.00 4.39
N ARG A 7 -63.56 21.80 3.33
CA ARG A 7 -62.38 21.91 2.44
C ARG A 7 -61.05 22.06 3.19
N ARG A 8 -61.08 22.52 4.46
CA ARG A 8 -59.91 22.66 5.34
C ARG A 8 -59.32 21.32 5.81
N THR A 9 -60.19 20.29 6.05
CA THR A 9 -59.72 18.94 6.46
C THR A 9 -59.10 18.17 5.29
N LEU A 10 -59.56 18.39 4.05
CA LEU A 10 -58.93 17.82 2.83
C LEU A 10 -57.57 18.44 2.52
N LEU A 11 -57.40 19.75 2.72
CA LEU A 11 -56.09 20.44 2.52
C LEU A 11 -55.05 20.08 3.58
N ALA A 12 -55.45 19.84 4.82
CA ALA A 12 -54.59 19.38 5.89
C ALA A 12 -54.10 17.93 5.64
N GLY A 13 -54.95 17.06 5.10
CA GLY A 13 -54.59 15.69 4.72
C GLY A 13 -53.60 15.60 3.56
N MET A 14 -53.69 16.50 2.56
CA MET A 14 -52.76 16.55 1.43
C MET A 14 -51.40 17.14 1.78
N ALA A 15 -51.30 18.03 2.79
CA ALA A 15 -50.03 18.55 3.29
C ALA A 15 -49.24 17.51 4.10
N ALA A 16 -49.93 16.64 4.85
CA ALA A 16 -49.28 15.56 5.62
C ALA A 16 -48.69 14.45 4.73
N LEU A 17 -49.27 14.20 3.55
CA LEU A 17 -48.73 13.21 2.60
C LEU A 17 -47.46 13.66 1.87
N ARG A 18 -47.16 14.95 1.86
CA ARG A 18 -45.92 15.46 1.24
C ARG A 18 -44.68 15.37 2.15
N PHE A 19 -44.84 15.18 3.45
CA PHE A 19 -43.76 15.00 4.38
C PHE A 19 -43.37 13.53 4.64
N ALA A 20 -44.16 12.57 4.21
CA ALA A 20 -43.88 11.14 4.37
C ALA A 20 -42.95 10.57 3.29
N GLY A 21 -42.51 11.38 2.30
CA GLY A 21 -41.78 10.92 1.12
C GLY A 21 -40.25 11.06 1.17
N ALA A 22 -39.62 11.41 2.31
CA ALA A 22 -38.20 11.61 2.38
C ALA A 22 -37.50 10.81 3.50
N ALA A 23 -38.08 9.69 3.93
CA ALA A 23 -37.26 8.62 4.49
C ALA A 23 -36.50 8.00 3.30
N ARG A 24 -35.40 8.64 2.89
CA ARG A 24 -34.37 7.96 2.08
C ARG A 24 -34.08 6.68 2.83
N ALA A 25 -34.57 5.56 2.26
CA ALA A 25 -34.11 4.25 2.68
C ALA A 25 -32.56 4.37 2.72
N GLN A 26 -32.02 4.33 3.91
CA GLN A 26 -30.59 4.29 4.12
C GLN A 26 -30.19 2.96 3.52
N THR A 27 -29.85 2.98 2.21
CA THR A 27 -29.35 1.80 1.50
C THR A 27 -28.20 1.29 2.35
N THR A 28 -28.35 0.07 2.85
CA THR A 28 -27.34 -0.55 3.74
C THR A 28 -26.13 -0.88 2.88
N TRP A 29 -25.28 0.15 2.63
CA TRP A 29 -23.99 -0.10 1.95
C TRP A 29 -23.18 -1.14 2.74
N PRO A 30 -22.54 -2.12 2.08
CA PRO A 30 -22.71 -2.49 0.67
C PRO A 30 -23.90 -3.44 0.51
N ASP A 31 -24.71 -3.24 -0.52
CA ASP A 31 -25.82 -4.12 -0.93
C ASP A 31 -25.53 -4.91 -2.22
N ARG A 32 -24.37 -4.66 -2.82
CA ARG A 32 -23.84 -5.31 -4.02
C ARG A 32 -22.32 -5.44 -3.93
N PRO A 33 -21.67 -6.23 -4.80
CA PRO A 33 -20.21 -6.38 -4.82
C PRO A 33 -19.46 -5.05 -4.96
N VAL A 34 -18.37 -4.92 -4.21
CA VAL A 34 -17.48 -3.77 -4.23
C VAL A 34 -16.23 -4.11 -5.07
N ARG A 35 -15.87 -3.23 -6.01
CA ARG A 35 -14.64 -3.34 -6.81
C ARG A 35 -13.47 -2.78 -6.03
N VAL A 36 -12.42 -3.58 -5.89
CA VAL A 36 -11.16 -3.19 -5.24
C VAL A 36 -10.08 -3.11 -6.30
N ILE A 37 -9.71 -1.91 -6.68
CA ILE A 37 -8.59 -1.70 -7.60
C ILE A 37 -7.28 -1.87 -6.82
N VAL A 38 -6.43 -2.79 -7.28
CA VAL A 38 -5.06 -2.94 -6.83
C VAL A 38 -4.15 -2.51 -7.99
N PRO A 39 -3.46 -1.35 -7.90
CA PRO A 39 -2.76 -0.76 -9.03
C PRO A 39 -1.39 -1.42 -9.30
N TYR A 40 -1.28 -2.72 -9.00
CA TYR A 40 -0.07 -3.52 -9.14
C TYR A 40 -0.37 -4.91 -9.72
N PRO A 41 0.65 -5.61 -10.26
CA PRO A 41 0.50 -6.98 -10.74
C PRO A 41 0.04 -7.95 -9.64
N PRO A 42 -0.65 -9.04 -10.01
CA PRO A 42 -0.97 -10.12 -9.08
C PRO A 42 0.28 -10.72 -8.40
N ALA A 43 0.09 -11.28 -7.21
CA ALA A 43 1.12 -11.92 -6.39
C ALA A 43 2.22 -10.97 -5.85
N GLY A 44 2.08 -9.67 -6.02
CA GLY A 44 2.89 -8.67 -5.30
C GLY A 44 2.43 -8.46 -3.86
N GLY A 45 3.19 -7.68 -3.08
CA GLY A 45 2.87 -7.40 -1.67
C GLY A 45 1.47 -6.80 -1.49
N ALA A 46 1.10 -5.79 -2.27
CA ALA A 46 -0.21 -5.16 -2.21
C ALA A 46 -1.36 -6.11 -2.59
N ASP A 47 -1.18 -6.95 -3.62
CA ASP A 47 -2.18 -7.95 -4.01
C ASP A 47 -2.35 -9.02 -2.91
N THR A 48 -1.24 -9.45 -2.30
CA THR A 48 -1.25 -10.43 -1.20
C THR A 48 -2.01 -9.89 0.02
N THR A 49 -1.72 -8.66 0.46
CA THR A 49 -2.42 -8.03 1.59
C THR A 49 -3.89 -7.80 1.28
N ALA A 50 -4.22 -7.34 0.08
CA ALA A 50 -5.59 -7.15 -0.36
C ALA A 50 -6.39 -8.46 -0.28
N ARG A 51 -5.87 -9.56 -0.84
CA ARG A 51 -6.58 -10.87 -0.82
C ARG A 51 -6.84 -11.37 0.59
N ILE A 52 -5.88 -11.20 1.52
CA ILE A 52 -6.05 -11.61 2.91
C ILE A 52 -7.16 -10.78 3.59
N VAL A 53 -7.10 -9.46 3.47
CA VAL A 53 -8.00 -8.54 4.18
C VAL A 53 -9.42 -8.58 3.59
N TYR A 54 -9.55 -8.52 2.26
CA TYR A 54 -10.87 -8.48 1.63
C TYR A 54 -11.61 -9.82 1.65
N ALA A 55 -10.93 -10.95 1.74
CA ALA A 55 -11.59 -12.22 2.04
C ALA A 55 -12.32 -12.14 3.39
N LYS A 56 -11.64 -11.64 4.43
CA LYS A 56 -12.24 -11.49 5.77
C LYS A 56 -13.31 -10.39 5.81
N LEU A 57 -13.08 -9.27 5.14
CA LEU A 57 -14.05 -8.19 5.05
C LEU A 57 -15.36 -8.66 4.37
N GLY A 58 -15.23 -9.49 3.34
CA GLY A 58 -16.38 -10.11 2.65
C GLY A 58 -17.21 -10.99 3.56
N GLU A 59 -16.57 -11.80 4.43
CA GLU A 59 -17.27 -12.59 5.45
C GLU A 59 -18.02 -11.69 6.45
N ILE A 60 -17.37 -10.61 6.92
CA ILE A 60 -17.96 -9.68 7.91
C ILE A 60 -19.16 -8.92 7.35
N LEU A 61 -19.09 -8.48 6.11
CA LEU A 61 -20.14 -7.66 5.47
C LEU A 61 -21.17 -8.46 4.68
N GLY A 62 -20.93 -9.76 4.45
CA GLY A 62 -21.82 -10.59 3.63
C GLY A 62 -21.88 -10.17 2.16
N GLN A 63 -20.83 -9.47 1.66
CA GLN A 63 -20.72 -8.99 0.29
C GLN A 63 -19.36 -9.28 -0.30
N GLN A 64 -19.27 -9.46 -1.61
CA GLN A 64 -18.02 -9.74 -2.29
C GLN A 64 -17.20 -8.45 -2.50
N PHE A 65 -15.91 -8.53 -2.23
CA PHE A 65 -14.91 -7.53 -2.58
C PHE A 65 -14.04 -8.09 -3.72
N ILE A 66 -14.30 -7.62 -4.93
CA ILE A 66 -13.71 -8.16 -6.17
C ILE A 66 -12.42 -7.41 -6.45
N ILE A 67 -11.28 -8.11 -6.35
CA ILE A 67 -9.96 -7.53 -6.62
C ILE A 67 -9.71 -7.49 -8.12
N GLU A 68 -9.42 -6.30 -8.63
CA GLU A 68 -8.98 -6.05 -10.00
C GLU A 68 -7.56 -5.47 -10.00
N ASN A 69 -6.60 -6.23 -10.54
CA ASN A 69 -5.24 -5.75 -10.72
C ASN A 69 -5.14 -4.83 -11.95
N ARG A 70 -4.85 -3.54 -11.75
CA ARG A 70 -4.74 -2.50 -12.79
C ARG A 70 -3.36 -1.85 -12.73
N GLY A 71 -2.31 -2.66 -12.94
CA GLY A 71 -0.93 -2.19 -12.87
C GLY A 71 -0.51 -1.35 -14.07
N GLY A 72 0.60 -0.63 -13.89
CA GLY A 72 1.29 0.17 -14.91
C GLY A 72 1.61 1.59 -14.45
N ALA A 73 2.68 2.16 -14.99
CA ALA A 73 3.18 3.50 -14.69
C ALA A 73 3.24 3.81 -13.17
N GLY A 74 3.84 2.89 -12.38
CA GLY A 74 3.97 3.07 -10.93
C GLY A 74 2.66 2.99 -10.13
N GLY A 75 1.54 2.56 -10.74
CA GLY A 75 0.20 2.54 -10.13
C GLY A 75 -0.76 3.57 -10.69
N THR A 76 -0.26 4.62 -11.36
CA THR A 76 -1.08 5.76 -11.83
C THR A 76 -2.24 5.37 -12.75
N ILE A 77 -2.14 4.23 -13.46
CA ILE A 77 -3.24 3.73 -14.30
C ILE A 77 -4.43 3.29 -13.44
N GLY A 78 -4.19 2.52 -12.39
CA GLY A 78 -5.24 2.08 -11.47
C GLY A 78 -5.80 3.22 -10.63
N GLU A 79 -4.92 4.13 -10.18
CA GLU A 79 -5.29 5.34 -9.45
C GLU A 79 -6.23 6.23 -10.28
N ALA A 80 -5.94 6.44 -11.57
CA ALA A 80 -6.80 7.21 -12.47
C ALA A 80 -8.19 6.60 -12.67
N VAL A 81 -8.34 5.27 -12.57
CA VAL A 81 -9.65 4.60 -12.62
C VAL A 81 -10.49 4.99 -11.42
N VAL A 82 -9.88 5.03 -10.23
CA VAL A 82 -10.62 5.32 -8.98
C VAL A 82 -10.89 6.82 -8.83
N ALA A 83 -9.94 7.68 -9.19
CA ALA A 83 -10.15 9.13 -9.18
C ALA A 83 -11.35 9.60 -10.02
N LYS A 84 -11.73 8.81 -11.04
CA LYS A 84 -12.86 9.10 -11.95
C LYS A 84 -14.12 8.28 -11.65
N ALA A 85 -14.07 7.41 -10.65
CA ALA A 85 -15.22 6.58 -10.29
C ALA A 85 -16.26 7.39 -9.50
N ASP A 86 -17.50 6.91 -9.53
CA ASP A 86 -18.57 7.50 -8.73
C ASP A 86 -18.23 7.41 -7.24
N PRO A 87 -18.46 8.48 -6.45
CA PRO A 87 -18.15 8.52 -5.04
C PRO A 87 -19.24 7.83 -4.21
N ASP A 88 -19.59 6.59 -4.55
CA ASP A 88 -20.64 5.80 -3.91
C ASP A 88 -20.11 4.67 -3.01
N GLY A 89 -18.78 4.50 -2.96
CA GLY A 89 -18.09 3.47 -2.18
C GLY A 89 -18.05 2.08 -2.84
N TYR A 90 -18.54 1.90 -4.08
CA TYR A 90 -18.49 0.61 -4.79
C TYR A 90 -17.27 0.44 -5.69
N THR A 91 -16.46 1.48 -5.83
CA THR A 91 -15.10 1.39 -6.41
C THR A 91 -14.13 2.00 -5.41
N ILE A 92 -13.22 1.18 -4.88
CA ILE A 92 -12.21 1.60 -3.90
C ILE A 92 -10.82 1.21 -4.42
N ILE A 93 -9.77 1.82 -3.87
CA ILE A 93 -8.40 1.42 -4.20
C ILE A 93 -7.68 0.92 -2.96
N HIS A 94 -6.95 -0.19 -3.13
CA HIS A 94 -5.98 -0.70 -2.18
C HIS A 94 -4.59 -0.40 -2.75
N ASP A 95 -4.00 0.67 -2.28
CA ASP A 95 -2.76 1.20 -2.83
C ASP A 95 -1.56 0.96 -1.90
N ALA A 96 -0.39 1.36 -2.35
CA ALA A 96 0.88 1.20 -1.64
C ALA A 96 1.66 2.51 -1.60
N THR A 97 2.89 2.45 -1.07
CA THR A 97 3.80 3.59 -0.90
C THR A 97 3.95 4.46 -2.14
N ALA A 98 3.85 3.89 -3.35
CA ALA A 98 3.96 4.63 -4.60
C ALA A 98 2.92 5.76 -4.71
N PHE A 99 1.73 5.61 -4.12
CA PHE A 99 0.73 6.67 -4.03
C PHE A 99 1.31 7.99 -3.48
N SER A 100 2.13 7.92 -2.44
CA SER A 100 2.76 9.12 -1.85
C SER A 100 3.96 9.62 -2.65
N VAL A 101 4.64 8.75 -3.39
CA VAL A 101 5.83 9.08 -4.18
C VAL A 101 5.45 9.69 -5.54
N ASN A 102 4.42 9.14 -6.17
CA ASN A 102 3.97 9.49 -7.52
C ASN A 102 3.57 10.97 -7.64
N SER A 103 3.05 11.58 -6.58
CA SER A 103 2.76 13.02 -6.54
C SER A 103 3.98 13.91 -6.86
N SER A 104 5.19 13.39 -6.64
CA SER A 104 6.47 14.09 -6.92
C SER A 104 7.15 13.62 -8.20
N LEU A 105 6.81 12.41 -8.69
CA LEU A 105 7.43 11.82 -9.87
C LEU A 105 6.67 12.09 -11.17
N TYR A 106 5.34 12.23 -11.10
CA TYR A 106 4.48 12.39 -12.27
C TYR A 106 3.82 13.78 -12.27
N PRO A 107 4.40 14.78 -12.95
CA PRO A 107 3.90 16.16 -12.89
C PRO A 107 2.59 16.38 -13.65
N ASN A 108 2.22 15.50 -14.57
CA ASN A 108 1.08 15.66 -15.50
C ASN A 108 0.09 14.51 -15.37
N LEU A 109 -0.43 14.27 -14.17
CA LEU A 109 -1.47 13.27 -13.95
C LEU A 109 -2.87 13.86 -14.25
N PRO A 110 -3.82 13.04 -14.73
CA PRO A 110 -5.21 13.46 -14.95
C PRO A 110 -6.03 13.52 -13.65
N PHE A 111 -5.39 13.54 -12.48
CA PHE A 111 -5.98 13.58 -11.14
C PHE A 111 -4.98 14.18 -10.13
N ASP A 112 -5.49 14.57 -8.96
CA ASP A 112 -4.72 15.10 -7.85
C ASP A 112 -4.81 14.19 -6.63
N TYR A 113 -3.65 13.73 -6.11
CA TYR A 113 -3.57 12.83 -4.96
C TYR A 113 -4.16 13.39 -3.67
N ARG A 114 -4.24 14.72 -3.53
CA ARG A 114 -4.74 15.37 -2.31
C ARG A 114 -6.23 15.64 -2.37
N ASN A 115 -6.76 15.84 -3.58
CA ASN A 115 -8.12 16.35 -3.78
C ASN A 115 -9.08 15.31 -4.36
N ASP A 116 -8.59 14.27 -5.04
CA ASP A 116 -9.45 13.29 -5.71
C ASP A 116 -9.64 11.98 -4.92
N PHE A 117 -8.96 11.87 -3.75
CA PHE A 117 -9.03 10.66 -2.92
C PHE A 117 -9.30 11.00 -1.45
N ASP A 118 -10.18 10.26 -0.83
CA ASP A 118 -10.38 10.27 0.61
C ASP A 118 -9.75 9.02 1.24
N PRO A 119 -8.78 9.17 2.17
CA PRO A 119 -8.18 8.05 2.87
C PRO A 119 -9.18 7.41 3.83
N VAL A 120 -9.18 6.06 3.85
CA VAL A 120 -10.06 5.26 4.71
C VAL A 120 -9.29 4.64 5.86
N ILE A 121 -8.19 3.93 5.57
CA ILE A 121 -7.43 3.18 6.58
C ILE A 121 -6.04 2.81 6.06
N LEU A 122 -5.04 2.85 6.95
CA LEU A 122 -3.77 2.19 6.79
C LEU A 122 -3.92 0.70 7.11
N ILE A 123 -3.70 -0.16 6.13
CA ILE A 123 -3.86 -1.61 6.27
C ILE A 123 -2.62 -2.26 6.87
N SER A 124 -1.44 -1.89 6.36
CA SER A 124 -0.21 -2.60 6.68
C SER A 124 1.04 -1.74 6.52
N LEU A 125 2.05 -2.11 7.28
CA LEU A 125 3.43 -1.67 7.17
C LEU A 125 4.30 -2.90 6.97
N VAL A 126 5.08 -2.95 5.89
CA VAL A 126 5.94 -4.08 5.56
C VAL A 126 7.36 -3.57 5.37
N PRO A 127 8.31 -3.99 6.21
CA PRO A 127 9.71 -3.64 6.00
C PRO A 127 10.24 -4.31 4.73
N ASN A 128 11.15 -3.66 4.05
CA ASN A 128 11.95 -4.30 3.01
C ASN A 128 13.13 -5.05 3.65
N ILE A 129 13.62 -6.05 2.96
CA ILE A 129 14.80 -6.82 3.36
C ILE A 129 15.86 -6.68 2.27
N LEU A 130 17.04 -6.24 2.64
CA LEU A 130 18.20 -6.29 1.76
C LEU A 130 18.60 -7.75 1.60
N VAL A 131 18.39 -8.28 0.42
CA VAL A 131 18.76 -9.65 0.07
C VAL A 131 19.83 -9.67 -1.00
N VAL A 132 20.62 -10.72 -0.96
CA VAL A 132 21.68 -10.97 -1.94
C VAL A 132 21.63 -12.39 -2.47
N THR A 133 22.24 -12.60 -3.63
CA THR A 133 22.47 -13.95 -4.16
C THR A 133 23.20 -14.82 -3.13
N PRO A 134 22.82 -16.10 -2.91
CA PRO A 134 23.38 -16.95 -1.85
C PRO A 134 24.90 -17.08 -1.87
N SER A 135 25.51 -17.06 -3.06
CA SER A 135 26.97 -17.18 -3.25
C SER A 135 27.77 -15.94 -2.90
N MET A 136 27.11 -14.79 -2.58
CA MET A 136 27.83 -13.57 -2.24
C MET A 136 28.58 -13.71 -0.90
N PRO A 137 29.86 -13.33 -0.85
CA PRO A 137 30.69 -13.43 0.36
C PRO A 137 30.47 -12.22 1.31
N VAL A 138 29.22 -11.86 1.56
CA VAL A 138 28.82 -10.74 2.43
C VAL A 138 27.76 -11.23 3.40
N ASN A 139 27.84 -10.84 4.68
CA ASN A 139 26.91 -11.27 5.73
C ASN A 139 26.30 -10.11 6.52
N THR A 140 26.88 -8.93 6.43
CA THR A 140 26.47 -7.72 7.15
C THR A 140 26.31 -6.55 6.18
N VAL A 141 25.62 -5.49 6.62
CA VAL A 141 25.54 -4.22 5.88
C VAL A 141 26.93 -3.65 5.63
N ALA A 142 27.83 -3.73 6.60
CA ALA A 142 29.22 -3.28 6.48
C ALA A 142 29.99 -4.05 5.39
N ASP A 143 29.79 -5.38 5.30
CA ASP A 143 30.39 -6.19 4.22
C ASP A 143 29.87 -5.77 2.84
N VAL A 144 28.59 -5.50 2.71
CA VAL A 144 27.99 -5.02 1.45
C VAL A 144 28.62 -3.69 1.04
N VAL A 145 28.77 -2.75 1.98
CA VAL A 145 29.39 -1.45 1.74
C VAL A 145 30.85 -1.60 1.34
N ALA A 146 31.62 -2.42 2.06
CA ALA A 146 33.03 -2.69 1.75
C ALA A 146 33.18 -3.35 0.37
N TYR A 147 32.36 -4.35 0.07
CA TYR A 147 32.31 -4.98 -1.23
C TYR A 147 32.02 -3.97 -2.36
N ALA A 148 31.00 -3.12 -2.16
CA ALA A 148 30.60 -2.12 -3.16
C ALA A 148 31.72 -1.07 -3.42
N LYS A 149 32.40 -0.62 -2.36
CA LYS A 149 33.51 0.34 -2.47
C LYS A 149 34.72 -0.25 -3.19
N ALA A 150 34.93 -1.55 -3.12
CA ALA A 150 36.01 -2.25 -3.84
C ALA A 150 35.70 -2.43 -5.35
N GLN A 151 34.46 -2.16 -5.81
CA GLN A 151 34.10 -2.27 -7.22
C GLN A 151 34.30 -0.92 -7.93
N PRO A 152 35.23 -0.79 -8.91
CA PRO A 152 35.52 0.50 -9.56
C PRO A 152 34.28 1.08 -10.30
N ASN A 153 33.45 0.21 -10.85
CA ASN A 153 32.23 0.58 -11.58
C ASN A 153 30.96 0.55 -10.71
N GLY A 154 31.11 0.34 -9.38
CA GLY A 154 29.98 0.18 -8.47
C GLY A 154 29.32 -1.19 -8.54
N ILE A 155 28.23 -1.36 -7.80
CA ILE A 155 27.44 -2.60 -7.78
C ILE A 155 26.12 -2.41 -8.52
N THR A 156 25.58 -3.50 -9.06
CA THR A 156 24.26 -3.51 -9.67
C THR A 156 23.21 -3.93 -8.65
N MET A 157 22.18 -3.10 -8.45
CA MET A 157 21.07 -3.38 -7.54
C MET A 157 19.73 -3.34 -8.29
N ALA A 158 18.87 -4.31 -8.03
CA ALA A 158 17.52 -4.36 -8.56
C ALA A 158 16.55 -3.46 -7.78
N SER A 159 15.47 -3.06 -8.43
CA SER A 159 14.25 -2.58 -7.78
C SER A 159 13.00 -3.17 -8.42
N SER A 160 11.84 -3.02 -7.78
CA SER A 160 10.54 -3.41 -8.36
C SER A 160 10.02 -2.42 -9.40
N GLY A 161 10.82 -1.43 -9.77
CA GLY A 161 10.49 -0.35 -10.70
C GLY A 161 10.83 1.02 -10.15
N ASN A 162 10.85 2.02 -11.03
CA ASN A 162 11.12 3.41 -10.65
C ASN A 162 10.03 3.92 -9.70
N GLY A 163 10.44 4.64 -8.64
CA GLY A 163 9.54 5.22 -7.65
C GLY A 163 8.96 4.24 -6.63
N THR A 164 9.23 2.93 -6.74
CA THR A 164 8.85 1.97 -5.71
C THR A 164 9.69 2.14 -4.44
N LEU A 165 9.21 1.67 -3.28
CA LEU A 165 9.99 1.71 -2.05
C LEU A 165 11.35 1.03 -2.20
N GLN A 166 11.43 -0.04 -2.97
CA GLN A 166 12.67 -0.77 -3.24
C GLN A 166 13.72 0.12 -3.93
N HIS A 167 13.27 0.97 -4.87
CA HIS A 167 14.14 1.98 -5.48
C HIS A 167 14.54 3.05 -4.46
N LEU A 168 13.60 3.53 -3.66
CA LEU A 168 13.88 4.56 -2.64
C LEU A 168 14.84 4.06 -1.56
N CYS A 169 14.71 2.81 -1.10
CA CYS A 169 15.66 2.18 -0.19
C CYS A 169 17.06 2.06 -0.80
N LEU A 170 17.14 1.72 -2.09
CA LEU A 170 18.41 1.69 -2.82
C LEU A 170 19.05 3.07 -2.84
N GLU A 171 18.29 4.13 -3.13
CA GLU A 171 18.79 5.49 -3.16
C GLU A 171 19.22 5.99 -1.76
N MET A 172 18.41 5.72 -0.73
CA MET A 172 18.79 6.01 0.67
C MET A 172 20.11 5.30 1.03
N PHE A 173 20.25 4.02 0.65
CA PHE A 173 21.46 3.25 0.88
C PHE A 173 22.67 3.85 0.16
N ARG A 174 22.50 4.22 -1.10
CA ARG A 174 23.54 4.89 -1.90
C ARG A 174 23.98 6.21 -1.27
N PHE A 175 23.05 7.04 -0.83
CA PHE A 175 23.34 8.33 -0.21
C PHE A 175 24.08 8.19 1.12
N GLN A 176 23.57 7.36 2.03
CA GLN A 176 24.15 7.24 3.35
C GLN A 176 25.54 6.57 3.35
N THR A 177 25.80 5.71 2.35
CA THR A 177 27.07 4.95 2.29
C THR A 177 28.08 5.52 1.31
N GLY A 178 27.66 6.39 0.39
CA GLY A 178 28.51 6.95 -0.66
C GLY A 178 28.98 5.93 -1.72
N ILE A 179 28.35 4.74 -1.80
CA ILE A 179 28.68 3.72 -2.80
C ILE A 179 28.16 4.10 -4.17
N LYS A 180 28.80 3.58 -5.22
CA LYS A 180 28.27 3.66 -6.59
C LYS A 180 27.31 2.51 -6.83
N VAL A 181 26.11 2.83 -7.33
CA VAL A 181 25.07 1.84 -7.65
C VAL A 181 24.58 2.05 -9.08
N ASN A 182 24.55 0.96 -9.85
CA ASN A 182 23.87 0.87 -11.14
C ASN A 182 22.48 0.28 -10.89
N HIS A 183 21.46 1.12 -10.95
CA HIS A 183 20.09 0.71 -10.71
C HIS A 183 19.49 -0.03 -11.91
N VAL A 184 18.86 -1.18 -11.66
CA VAL A 184 18.11 -1.96 -12.66
C VAL A 184 16.65 -2.07 -12.25
N PRO A 185 15.75 -1.29 -12.87
CA PRO A 185 14.32 -1.35 -12.58
C PRO A 185 13.67 -2.56 -13.26
N TYR A 186 12.93 -3.36 -12.48
CA TYR A 186 12.12 -4.47 -12.95
C TYR A 186 10.63 -4.09 -13.00
N ARG A 187 9.83 -4.92 -13.65
CA ARG A 187 8.36 -4.78 -13.67
C ARG A 187 7.73 -5.49 -12.47
N GLY A 188 8.21 -5.18 -11.24
CA GLY A 188 7.76 -5.80 -10.00
C GLY A 188 8.83 -6.62 -9.29
N GLY A 189 8.57 -7.02 -8.02
CA GLY A 189 9.52 -7.74 -7.19
C GLY A 189 9.79 -9.19 -7.63
N GLY A 190 8.81 -9.87 -8.23
CA GLY A 190 8.95 -11.26 -8.66
C GLY A 190 10.08 -11.48 -9.66
N PRO A 191 10.10 -10.80 -10.82
CA PRO A 191 11.20 -10.87 -11.78
C PRO A 191 12.56 -10.49 -11.18
N ALA A 192 12.61 -9.45 -10.32
CA ALA A 192 13.83 -9.06 -9.63
C ALA A 192 14.36 -10.17 -8.71
N LEU A 193 13.49 -10.84 -7.94
CA LEU A 193 13.85 -11.97 -7.08
C LEU A 193 14.37 -13.15 -7.89
N THR A 194 13.77 -13.44 -9.05
CA THR A 194 14.24 -14.50 -9.96
C THR A 194 15.69 -14.26 -10.38
N ASP A 195 16.03 -13.03 -10.75
CA ASP A 195 17.37 -12.66 -11.18
C ASP A 195 18.38 -12.60 -10.01
N VAL A 196 17.91 -12.27 -8.80
CA VAL A 196 18.75 -12.38 -7.59
C VAL A 196 19.04 -13.84 -7.24
N MET A 197 18.06 -14.73 -7.33
CA MET A 197 18.25 -16.16 -7.09
C MET A 197 19.24 -16.79 -8.08
N SER A 198 19.17 -16.39 -9.34
CA SER A 198 20.07 -16.87 -10.40
C SER A 198 21.45 -16.19 -10.41
N GLY A 199 21.61 -15.07 -9.68
CA GLY A 199 22.86 -14.28 -9.61
C GLY A 199 23.06 -13.32 -10.78
N GLN A 200 22.07 -13.10 -11.64
CA GLN A 200 22.12 -12.10 -12.72
C GLN A 200 22.22 -10.68 -12.13
N VAL A 201 21.46 -10.40 -11.07
CA VAL A 201 21.61 -9.22 -10.22
C VAL A 201 21.87 -9.70 -8.79
N LYS A 202 22.84 -9.10 -8.11
CA LYS A 202 23.31 -9.64 -6.83
C LYS A 202 22.65 -9.06 -5.60
N PHE A 203 22.04 -7.87 -5.70
CA PHE A 203 21.50 -7.11 -4.57
C PHE A 203 20.11 -6.59 -4.87
N PHE A 204 19.21 -6.69 -3.88
CA PHE A 204 17.85 -6.21 -4.00
C PHE A 204 17.28 -5.88 -2.61
N PHE A 205 16.64 -4.73 -2.47
CA PHE A 205 15.71 -4.48 -1.37
C PHE A 205 14.37 -5.10 -1.74
N SER A 206 14.02 -6.21 -1.15
CA SER A 206 12.77 -6.91 -1.45
C SER A 206 11.70 -6.64 -0.40
N ASN A 207 10.45 -6.53 -0.81
CA ASN A 207 9.33 -6.51 0.14
C ASN A 207 9.38 -7.75 1.05
N GLY A 208 9.28 -7.55 2.37
CA GLY A 208 9.39 -8.60 3.36
C GLY A 208 8.39 -9.73 3.14
N SER A 209 7.13 -9.40 2.83
CA SER A 209 6.09 -10.41 2.63
C SER A 209 6.35 -11.34 1.44
N SER A 210 7.06 -10.85 0.41
CA SER A 210 7.36 -11.61 -0.81
C SER A 210 8.59 -12.50 -0.66
N VAL A 211 9.50 -12.20 0.29
CA VAL A 211 10.83 -12.82 0.32
C VAL A 211 11.08 -13.77 1.49
N VAL A 212 10.25 -13.73 2.55
CA VAL A 212 10.41 -14.57 3.75
C VAL A 212 10.55 -16.06 3.41
N GLY A 213 9.68 -16.57 2.53
CA GLY A 213 9.73 -17.97 2.10
C GLY A 213 11.03 -18.33 1.38
N LEU A 214 11.56 -17.41 0.57
CA LEU A 214 12.82 -17.62 -0.16
C LEU A 214 14.03 -17.57 0.77
N ILE A 215 14.01 -16.73 1.80
CA ILE A 215 15.04 -16.67 2.83
C ILE A 215 15.07 -17.98 3.63
N LYS A 216 13.90 -18.43 4.11
CA LYS A 216 13.78 -19.72 4.85
C LYS A 216 14.17 -20.91 3.99
N GLY A 217 13.92 -20.85 2.68
CA GLY A 217 14.33 -21.86 1.71
C GLY A 217 15.77 -21.71 1.20
N HIS A 218 16.58 -20.80 1.76
CA HIS A 218 17.97 -20.53 1.36
C HIS A 218 18.14 -20.19 -0.14
N LYS A 219 17.07 -19.70 -0.79
CA LYS A 219 17.10 -19.28 -2.20
C LYS A 219 17.73 -17.90 -2.39
N VAL A 220 17.69 -17.07 -1.35
CA VAL A 220 18.40 -15.79 -1.23
C VAL A 220 18.98 -15.68 0.18
N LYS A 221 20.01 -14.85 0.37
CA LYS A 221 20.58 -14.55 1.67
C LYS A 221 20.11 -13.17 2.13
N ALA A 222 19.48 -13.09 3.30
CA ALA A 222 19.11 -11.83 3.92
C ALA A 222 20.30 -11.20 4.66
N ILE A 223 20.44 -9.88 4.56
CA ILE A 223 21.51 -9.11 5.20
C ILE A 223 20.95 -8.26 6.34
N ALA A 224 19.91 -7.48 6.09
CA ALA A 224 19.26 -6.62 7.07
C ALA A 224 17.85 -6.23 6.59
N HIS A 225 17.02 -5.71 7.49
CA HIS A 225 15.68 -5.21 7.13
C HIS A 225 15.53 -3.72 7.44
N THR A 226 14.61 -3.04 6.78
CA THR A 226 14.40 -1.59 6.89
C THR A 226 13.45 -1.17 8.02
N GLY A 227 12.91 -2.11 8.78
CA GLY A 227 12.00 -1.85 9.90
C GLY A 227 12.74 -1.63 11.22
N LYS A 228 11.98 -1.28 12.26
CA LYS A 228 12.46 -1.18 13.65
C LYS A 228 12.41 -2.52 14.37
N GLY A 229 13.38 -2.72 15.27
CA GLY A 229 13.39 -3.86 16.19
C GLY A 229 13.57 -5.19 15.46
N ARG A 230 13.10 -6.28 16.07
CA ARG A 230 13.22 -7.64 15.51
C ARG A 230 11.99 -8.02 14.72
N LEU A 231 12.19 -8.78 13.65
CA LEU A 231 11.11 -9.37 12.88
C LEU A 231 10.79 -10.77 13.44
N ASP A 232 9.55 -11.03 13.85
CA ASP A 232 9.13 -12.31 14.45
C ASP A 232 9.44 -13.51 13.55
N SER A 233 9.26 -13.38 12.24
CA SER A 233 9.48 -14.49 11.31
C SER A 233 10.93 -14.65 10.86
N LEU A 234 11.80 -13.66 11.13
CA LEU A 234 13.22 -13.59 10.78
C LEU A 234 14.02 -12.95 11.92
N PRO A 235 14.04 -13.55 13.13
CA PRO A 235 14.58 -12.92 14.33
C PRO A 235 16.10 -12.67 14.28
N ASP A 236 16.82 -13.38 13.42
CA ASP A 236 18.27 -13.27 13.27
C ASP A 236 18.70 -12.21 12.27
N ILE A 237 17.77 -11.61 11.52
CA ILE A 237 18.07 -10.55 10.56
C ILE A 237 18.01 -9.20 11.28
N PRO A 238 19.14 -8.44 11.35
CA PRO A 238 19.18 -7.15 12.05
C PRO A 238 18.48 -6.05 11.27
N PRO A 239 18.03 -4.97 11.94
CA PRO A 239 17.59 -3.76 11.25
C PRO A 239 18.77 -3.03 10.61
N MET A 240 18.51 -2.35 9.49
CA MET A 240 19.50 -1.47 8.82
C MET A 240 20.00 -0.36 9.76
N SER A 241 19.13 0.11 10.66
CA SER A 241 19.42 1.17 11.63
C SER A 241 20.51 0.83 12.64
N ASP A 242 20.85 -0.46 12.82
CA ASP A 242 21.99 -0.87 13.65
C ASP A 242 23.35 -0.46 13.03
N THR A 243 23.38 -0.26 11.71
CA THR A 243 24.60 0.14 10.98
C THR A 243 24.48 1.53 10.38
N LEU A 244 23.31 1.90 9.89
CA LEU A 244 23.03 3.16 9.18
C LEU A 244 21.97 3.93 9.96
N LYS A 245 22.41 5.00 10.66
CA LYS A 245 21.53 5.79 11.52
C LYS A 245 20.30 6.27 10.75
N ASP A 246 19.15 6.15 11.39
CA ASP A 246 17.85 6.60 10.87
C ASP A 246 17.41 5.94 9.53
N PHE A 247 18.03 4.80 9.18
CA PHE A 247 17.61 4.03 8.01
C PHE A 247 16.36 3.23 8.35
N GLU A 248 15.19 3.82 8.11
CA GLU A 248 13.90 3.21 8.36
C GLU A 248 12.98 3.47 7.18
N ALA A 249 12.37 2.41 6.64
CA ALA A 249 11.43 2.50 5.54
C ALA A 249 10.47 1.30 5.54
N TYR A 250 9.19 1.58 5.30
CA TYR A 250 8.16 0.54 5.18
C TYR A 250 7.40 0.73 3.88
N GLU A 251 7.17 -0.35 3.18
CA GLU A 251 6.09 -0.38 2.22
C GLU A 251 4.78 -0.42 3.02
N TRP A 252 3.92 0.52 2.76
CA TRP A 252 2.61 0.54 3.36
C TRP A 252 1.54 0.22 2.32
N ASN A 253 0.44 -0.35 2.78
CA ASN A 253 -0.78 -0.48 2.01
C ASN A 253 -1.90 0.26 2.74
N GLY A 254 -2.73 0.92 1.97
CA GLY A 254 -3.86 1.66 2.50
C GLY A 254 -5.03 1.66 1.54
N VAL A 255 -6.19 1.98 2.08
CA VAL A 255 -7.44 2.04 1.31
C VAL A 255 -7.88 3.47 1.16
N PHE A 256 -8.22 3.84 -0.08
CA PHE A 256 -8.82 5.11 -0.41
C PHE A 256 -10.11 4.91 -1.19
N VAL A 257 -10.94 5.93 -1.17
CA VAL A 257 -12.16 6.04 -1.98
C VAL A 257 -12.11 7.31 -2.82
N PRO A 258 -12.92 7.44 -3.88
CA PRO A 258 -13.07 8.70 -4.59
C PRO A 258 -13.49 9.82 -3.65
N HIS A 259 -12.95 11.02 -3.87
CA HIS A 259 -13.34 12.19 -3.07
C HIS A 259 -14.84 12.46 -3.15
N GLY A 260 -15.43 12.84 -2.01
CA GLY A 260 -16.87 13.05 -1.90
C GLY A 260 -17.69 11.79 -1.61
N THR A 261 -17.05 10.64 -1.38
CA THR A 261 -17.73 9.44 -0.87
C THR A 261 -18.41 9.76 0.47
N PRO A 262 -19.70 9.39 0.68
CA PRO A 262 -20.42 9.74 1.89
C PRO A 262 -19.67 9.30 3.15
N ALA A 263 -19.58 10.20 4.13
CA ALA A 263 -18.86 9.96 5.38
C ALA A 263 -19.34 8.68 6.11
N SER A 264 -20.63 8.35 6.02
CA SER A 264 -21.17 7.10 6.58
C SER A 264 -20.60 5.84 5.94
N VAL A 265 -20.31 5.89 4.63
CA VAL A 265 -19.65 4.79 3.91
C VAL A 265 -18.20 4.67 4.33
N VAL A 266 -17.45 5.79 4.37
CA VAL A 266 -16.05 5.83 4.80
C VAL A 266 -15.91 5.29 6.23
N GLN A 267 -16.74 5.76 7.16
CA GLN A 267 -16.70 5.32 8.56
C GLN A 267 -17.04 3.83 8.70
N LYS A 268 -18.07 3.35 7.98
CA LYS A 268 -18.45 1.93 8.00
C LYS A 268 -17.32 1.06 7.42
N LEU A 269 -16.74 1.47 6.29
CA LEU A 269 -15.63 0.74 5.67
C LEU A 269 -14.41 0.71 6.60
N ASN A 270 -14.03 1.85 7.21
CA ASN A 270 -12.96 1.92 8.20
C ASN A 270 -13.22 0.97 9.37
N ALA A 271 -14.39 1.06 10.00
CA ALA A 271 -14.72 0.22 11.17
C ALA A 271 -14.65 -1.28 10.83
N LYS A 272 -15.16 -1.69 9.66
CA LYS A 272 -15.18 -3.09 9.26
C LYS A 272 -13.82 -3.61 8.78
N LEU A 273 -13.00 -2.74 8.20
CA LEU A 273 -11.59 -3.08 7.91
C LEU A 273 -10.79 -3.22 9.21
N ASN A 274 -10.96 -2.34 10.19
CA ASN A 274 -10.36 -2.50 11.52
C ASN A 274 -10.79 -3.83 12.20
N GLU A 275 -12.07 -4.21 12.09
CA GLU A 275 -12.57 -5.50 12.58
C GLU A 275 -11.89 -6.67 11.85
N ALA A 276 -11.74 -6.59 10.54
CA ALA A 276 -11.03 -7.61 9.75
C ALA A 276 -9.55 -7.74 10.16
N LEU A 277 -8.84 -6.62 10.35
CA LEU A 277 -7.44 -6.58 10.77
C LEU A 277 -7.23 -7.17 12.18
N CYS A 278 -8.23 -7.09 13.06
CA CYS A 278 -8.19 -7.69 14.40
C CYS A 278 -8.61 -9.17 14.45
N SER A 279 -9.04 -9.75 13.33
CA SER A 279 -9.39 -11.18 13.31
C SER A 279 -8.15 -12.05 13.41
N GLU A 280 -8.27 -13.17 14.16
CA GLU A 280 -7.18 -14.13 14.34
C GLU A 280 -6.59 -14.61 13.00
N GLN A 281 -7.45 -14.89 12.03
CA GLN A 281 -7.07 -15.31 10.68
C GLN A 281 -6.15 -14.32 9.98
N VAL A 282 -6.45 -13.01 10.05
CA VAL A 282 -5.63 -11.96 9.43
C VAL A 282 -4.34 -11.75 10.22
N ILE A 283 -4.42 -11.70 11.55
CA ILE A 283 -3.25 -11.52 12.44
C ILE A 283 -2.22 -12.62 12.20
N GLU A 284 -2.62 -13.89 12.25
CA GLU A 284 -1.71 -15.01 12.03
C GLU A 284 -1.09 -14.99 10.63
N ARG A 285 -1.88 -14.66 9.61
CA ARG A 285 -1.37 -14.58 8.25
C ARG A 285 -0.40 -13.43 8.08
N PHE A 286 -0.68 -12.27 8.66
CA PHE A 286 0.20 -11.10 8.62
C PHE A 286 1.52 -11.37 9.36
N LYS A 287 1.45 -11.99 10.52
CA LYS A 287 2.63 -12.40 11.29
C LYS A 287 3.57 -13.31 10.48
N GLN A 288 3.02 -14.32 9.79
CA GLN A 288 3.81 -15.20 8.92
C GLN A 288 4.56 -14.45 7.79
N LEU A 289 4.02 -13.31 7.35
CA LEU A 289 4.53 -12.51 6.25
C LEU A 289 5.32 -11.28 6.71
N ASN A 290 5.60 -11.09 8.01
CA ASN A 290 6.18 -9.87 8.59
C ASN A 290 5.40 -8.59 8.27
N ILE A 291 4.09 -8.70 8.16
CA ILE A 291 3.21 -7.56 7.96
C ILE A 291 2.79 -7.05 9.33
N VAL A 292 3.03 -5.77 9.59
CA VAL A 292 2.56 -5.08 10.79
C VAL A 292 1.29 -4.33 10.44
N SER A 293 0.26 -4.48 11.26
CA SER A 293 -0.98 -3.70 11.17
C SER A 293 -1.41 -3.22 12.55
N ARG A 294 -2.18 -2.13 12.56
CA ARG A 294 -2.81 -1.59 13.76
C ARG A 294 -4.12 -0.92 13.39
N GLN A 295 -5.05 -0.88 14.32
CA GLN A 295 -6.27 -0.10 14.16
C GLN A 295 -5.93 1.38 13.99
N ASN A 296 -6.64 2.06 13.11
CA ASN A 296 -6.47 3.48 12.86
C ASN A 296 -7.73 4.10 12.25
N THR A 297 -7.85 5.41 12.36
CA THR A 297 -8.95 6.22 11.81
C THR A 297 -8.59 6.77 10.42
N PRO A 298 -9.58 7.24 9.66
CA PRO A 298 -9.31 7.94 8.39
C PRO A 298 -8.44 9.19 8.57
N GLU A 299 -8.58 9.92 9.68
CA GLU A 299 -7.81 11.11 10.02
C GLU A 299 -6.35 10.77 10.32
N GLU A 300 -6.09 9.72 11.09
CA GLU A 300 -4.73 9.22 11.36
C GLU A 300 -4.06 8.77 10.08
N PHE A 301 -4.79 8.07 9.20
CA PHE A 301 -4.26 7.64 7.92
C PHE A 301 -4.02 8.84 6.98
N ARG A 302 -4.89 9.85 6.97
CA ARG A 302 -4.68 11.10 6.22
C ARG A 302 -3.38 11.79 6.65
N SER A 303 -3.16 11.92 7.94
CA SER A 303 -1.94 12.53 8.49
C SER A 303 -0.70 11.75 8.07
N PHE A 304 -0.76 10.40 8.18
CA PHE A 304 0.31 9.52 7.72
C PHE A 304 0.64 9.72 6.24
N VAL A 305 -0.37 9.75 5.35
CA VAL A 305 -0.17 9.94 3.90
C VAL A 305 0.49 11.28 3.59
N VAL A 306 0.07 12.36 4.27
CA VAL A 306 0.68 13.70 4.11
C VAL A 306 2.15 13.68 4.51
N ASP A 307 2.48 13.05 5.64
CA ASP A 307 3.86 12.92 6.10
C ASP A 307 4.70 12.09 5.14
N GLN A 308 4.14 11.00 4.59
CA GLN A 308 4.80 10.19 3.56
C GLN A 308 5.05 10.98 2.28
N MET A 309 4.08 11.75 1.80
CA MET A 309 4.26 12.62 0.63
C MET A 309 5.39 13.63 0.83
N LYS A 310 5.47 14.23 2.01
CA LYS A 310 6.54 15.18 2.37
C LYS A 310 7.90 14.50 2.42
N LEU A 311 7.99 13.34 3.08
CA LEU A 311 9.22 12.55 3.18
C LEU A 311 9.76 12.18 1.80
N TRP A 312 8.93 11.55 0.98
CA TRP A 312 9.36 11.04 -0.32
C TRP A 312 9.62 12.15 -1.34
N SER A 313 8.91 13.28 -1.24
CA SER A 313 9.23 14.48 -2.05
C SER A 313 10.66 14.96 -1.79
N GLY A 314 11.11 14.93 -0.53
CA GLY A 314 12.50 15.22 -0.16
C GLY A 314 13.48 14.26 -0.82
N VAL A 315 13.26 12.94 -0.67
CA VAL A 315 14.13 11.90 -1.23
C VAL A 315 14.19 11.98 -2.77
N VAL A 316 13.05 12.13 -3.44
CA VAL A 316 12.98 12.27 -4.91
C VAL A 316 13.79 13.45 -5.40
N LYS A 317 13.69 14.60 -4.71
CA LYS A 317 14.42 15.81 -5.05
C LYS A 317 15.92 15.66 -4.81
N GLU A 318 16.34 15.17 -3.64
CA GLU A 318 17.77 14.99 -3.30
C GLU A 318 18.44 13.95 -4.18
N ALA A 319 17.76 12.85 -4.47
CA ALA A 319 18.28 11.79 -5.33
C ALA A 319 18.17 12.12 -6.82
N ASN A 320 17.54 13.26 -7.18
CA ASN A 320 17.24 13.63 -8.58
C ASN A 320 16.58 12.47 -9.36
N ILE A 321 15.66 11.76 -8.71
CA ILE A 321 14.96 10.63 -9.30
C ILE A 321 14.06 11.15 -10.42
N LYS A 322 14.28 10.67 -11.63
CA LYS A 322 13.47 10.98 -12.81
C LYS A 322 12.88 9.70 -13.37
N LEU A 323 11.67 9.83 -13.88
CA LEU A 323 11.09 8.78 -14.72
C LEU A 323 11.78 8.88 -16.08
N GLY A 324 12.42 7.80 -16.52
CA GLY A 324 13.05 7.72 -17.84
C GLY A 324 12.01 7.61 -18.95
#